data_808205ad42abb1926c3e3342b0345e94
#
_entry.id   808205ad42abb1926c3e3342b0345e94
#
_cell.length_a   1.000
_cell.length_b   1.000
_cell.length_c   1.000
_cell.angle_alpha   90.00
_cell.angle_beta   90.00
_cell.angle_gamma   90.00
#
_symmetry.space_group_name_H-M   'P 1'
#
loop_
_entity.id
_entity.type
_entity.pdbx_description
1 polymer ?
#
loop_
_entity_poly.entity_id
_entity_poly.type
_entity_poly.pdbx_seq_one_letter_code
_entity_poly.pdbx_strand_id
1 'polypeptide(L)'
;MKKVFNLIIVDESGSMSIIEKQALMGLNETLETVKKIQKAHPEMEQRVTLLTFDSTHTRFIYDNVRANDTHTLSRRDYCPGGATPLYDAIGIGISKLNAQTEPADNVLVTIITDGEENCSEEYNLKMVKNLIEKLKKQNWTFTLIGTDNLDVEGMAGSLSIDDHMAFPEDAKGTTEMFMAGNVARCCYNTMLAEGRPMPRGHFFKNKKGKKE
;
A
#
# COMPACT_ATOMS: atom_id res chain seq x y z
N MET A 1 -11.93 16.79 12.24
CA MET A 1 -10.58 16.70 11.68
C MET A 1 -10.63 15.72 10.53
N LYS A 2 -10.08 16.06 9.36
CA LYS A 2 -10.04 15.18 8.19
C LYS A 2 -9.15 13.99 8.47
N LYS A 3 -9.58 12.77 8.17
CA LYS A 3 -8.77 11.57 8.35
C LYS A 3 -8.22 11.08 7.01
N VAL A 4 -6.99 10.59 7.04
CA VAL A 4 -6.33 9.93 5.91
C VAL A 4 -5.85 8.57 6.39
N PHE A 5 -6.43 7.51 5.85
CA PHE A 5 -6.10 6.13 6.19
C PHE A 5 -5.07 5.60 5.20
N ASN A 6 -4.00 5.04 5.70
CA ASN A 6 -2.95 4.37 4.94
C ASN A 6 -3.10 2.85 5.17
N LEU A 7 -3.69 2.14 4.22
CA LEU A 7 -3.72 0.67 4.22
C LEU A 7 -2.53 0.17 3.39
N ILE A 8 -1.62 -0.52 4.05
CA ILE A 8 -0.42 -1.10 3.45
C ILE A 8 -0.56 -2.61 3.54
N ILE A 9 -0.66 -3.28 2.40
CA ILE A 9 -0.79 -4.73 2.25
C ILE A 9 0.52 -5.23 1.66
N VAL A 10 1.24 -6.06 2.39
CA VAL A 10 2.59 -6.48 2.02
C VAL A 10 2.66 -7.99 1.97
N ASP A 11 3.09 -8.48 0.84
CA ASP A 11 3.40 -9.88 0.63
C ASP A 11 4.53 -10.31 1.59
N GLU A 12 4.31 -11.41 2.27
CA GLU A 12 5.25 -12.08 3.17
C GLU A 12 5.49 -13.52 2.70
N SER A 13 5.23 -13.81 1.40
CA SER A 13 5.48 -15.12 0.79
C SER A 13 6.98 -15.43 0.68
N GLY A 14 7.31 -16.69 0.40
CA GLY A 14 8.69 -17.18 0.43
C GLY A 14 9.63 -16.47 -0.54
N SER A 15 9.16 -16.01 -1.70
CA SER A 15 9.93 -15.26 -2.69
C SER A 15 10.45 -13.92 -2.15
N MET A 16 9.67 -13.22 -1.33
CA MET A 16 10.06 -11.98 -0.67
C MET A 16 11.33 -12.09 0.20
N SER A 17 11.81 -13.32 0.49
CA SER A 17 13.06 -13.54 1.24
C SER A 17 14.30 -12.93 0.57
N ILE A 18 14.28 -12.80 -0.77
CA ILE A 18 15.37 -12.19 -1.55
C ILE A 18 15.57 -10.73 -1.16
N ILE A 19 14.47 -10.02 -0.85
CA ILE A 19 14.45 -8.59 -0.55
C ILE A 19 14.00 -8.29 0.90
N GLU A 20 13.89 -9.30 1.78
CA GLU A 20 13.39 -9.19 3.16
C GLU A 20 13.93 -7.97 3.91
N LYS A 21 15.27 -7.82 3.92
CA LYS A 21 15.92 -6.73 4.65
C LYS A 21 15.50 -5.36 4.11
N GLN A 22 15.48 -5.19 2.79
CA GLN A 22 15.12 -3.94 2.14
C GLN A 22 13.63 -3.64 2.27
N ALA A 23 12.79 -4.66 2.20
CA ALA A 23 11.35 -4.54 2.44
C ALA A 23 11.08 -4.06 3.87
N LEU A 24 11.70 -4.68 4.87
CA LEU A 24 11.57 -4.28 6.27
C LEU A 24 12.06 -2.84 6.52
N MET A 25 13.21 -2.47 5.93
CA MET A 25 13.74 -1.09 6.02
C MET A 25 12.78 -0.10 5.36
N GLY A 26 12.31 -0.40 4.15
CA GLY A 26 11.40 0.46 3.40
C GLY A 26 10.03 0.63 4.06
N LEU A 27 9.51 -0.42 4.70
CA LEU A 27 8.28 -0.33 5.50
C LEU A 27 8.48 0.62 6.69
N ASN A 28 9.61 0.52 7.40
CA ASN A 28 9.94 1.45 8.48
C ASN A 28 10.06 2.90 7.98
N GLU A 29 10.71 3.13 6.84
CA GLU A 29 10.80 4.44 6.20
C GLU A 29 9.40 4.97 5.80
N THR A 30 8.51 4.09 5.36
CA THR A 30 7.13 4.47 5.03
C THR A 30 6.37 4.90 6.29
N LEU A 31 6.48 4.16 7.40
CA LEU A 31 5.88 4.55 8.68
C LEU A 31 6.40 5.91 9.15
N GLU A 32 7.72 6.13 9.10
CA GLU A 32 8.32 7.42 9.44
C GLU A 32 7.88 8.55 8.49
N THR A 33 7.66 8.25 7.20
CA THR A 33 7.12 9.22 6.24
C THR A 33 5.69 9.61 6.62
N VAL A 34 4.83 8.65 7.01
CA VAL A 34 3.46 8.95 7.44
C VAL A 34 3.47 9.81 8.72
N LYS A 35 4.38 9.56 9.68
CA LYS A 35 4.57 10.43 10.86
C LYS A 35 5.00 11.86 10.49
N LYS A 36 5.93 11.99 9.51
CA LYS A 36 6.36 13.30 9.01
C LYS A 36 5.20 14.04 8.33
N ILE A 37 4.37 13.33 7.55
CA ILE A 37 3.15 13.90 6.94
C ILE A 37 2.18 14.37 8.03
N GLN A 38 1.93 13.57 9.09
CA GLN A 38 1.10 13.97 10.21
C GLN A 38 1.60 15.26 10.87
N LYS A 39 2.93 15.39 11.02
CA LYS A 39 3.54 16.60 11.59
C LYS A 39 3.43 17.81 10.67
N ALA A 40 3.56 17.61 9.36
CA ALA A 40 3.46 18.67 8.36
C ALA A 40 2.01 19.14 8.13
N HIS A 41 1.05 18.27 8.32
CA HIS A 41 -0.39 18.50 8.11
C HIS A 41 -1.20 18.12 9.35
N PRO A 42 -1.08 18.87 10.46
CA PRO A 42 -1.74 18.53 11.72
C PRO A 42 -3.28 18.57 11.65
N GLU A 43 -3.84 19.23 10.65
CA GLU A 43 -5.27 19.27 10.35
C GLU A 43 -5.83 17.98 9.75
N MET A 44 -4.94 17.07 9.29
CA MET A 44 -5.29 15.76 8.73
C MET A 44 -4.73 14.63 9.61
N GLU A 45 -5.61 13.92 10.31
CA GLU A 45 -5.18 12.78 11.12
C GLU A 45 -4.75 11.61 10.22
N GLN A 46 -3.47 11.23 10.30
CA GLN A 46 -2.93 10.07 9.60
C GLN A 46 -3.13 8.81 10.42
N ARG A 47 -3.80 7.82 9.83
CA ARG A 47 -4.03 6.50 10.42
C ARG A 47 -3.36 5.43 9.59
N VAL A 48 -2.86 4.37 10.24
CA VAL A 48 -2.12 3.28 9.61
C VAL A 48 -2.79 1.95 9.90
N THR A 49 -3.01 1.19 8.84
CA THR A 49 -3.29 -0.24 8.87
C THR A 49 -2.19 -0.92 8.07
N LEU A 50 -1.43 -1.80 8.70
CA LEU A 50 -0.39 -2.60 8.05
C LEU A 50 -0.76 -4.06 8.18
N LEU A 51 -0.90 -4.72 7.05
CA LEU A 51 -1.23 -6.13 6.91
C LEU A 51 -0.09 -6.82 6.17
N THR A 52 0.41 -7.92 6.73
CA THR A 52 1.28 -8.87 6.03
C THR A 52 0.54 -10.19 5.81
N PHE A 53 0.88 -10.89 4.73
CA PHE A 53 0.19 -12.10 4.37
C PHE A 53 1.09 -13.14 3.69
N ASP A 54 0.84 -14.41 4.02
CA ASP A 54 1.30 -15.59 3.31
C ASP A 54 0.24 -16.70 3.39
N SER A 55 0.51 -17.89 2.89
CA SER A 55 -0.45 -19.02 2.94
C SER A 55 -0.74 -19.56 4.35
N THR A 56 -0.02 -19.13 5.36
CA THR A 56 -0.20 -19.58 6.75
C THR A 56 -0.92 -18.54 7.60
N HIS A 57 -0.90 -17.28 7.22
CA HIS A 57 -1.53 -16.20 7.97
C HIS A 57 -1.81 -14.94 7.14
N THR A 58 -2.84 -14.21 7.58
CA THR A 58 -3.08 -12.82 7.23
C THR A 58 -3.05 -12.02 8.53
N ARG A 59 -1.99 -11.25 8.75
CA ARG A 59 -1.70 -10.64 10.04
C ARG A 59 -1.77 -9.12 9.97
N PHE A 60 -2.59 -8.52 10.83
CA PHE A 60 -2.60 -7.07 11.03
C PHE A 60 -1.55 -6.70 12.07
N ILE A 61 -0.42 -6.15 11.63
CA ILE A 61 0.62 -5.58 12.52
C ILE A 61 0.09 -4.29 13.15
N TYR A 62 -0.59 -3.47 12.35
CA TYR A 62 -1.35 -2.31 12.81
C TYR A 62 -2.77 -2.40 12.26
N ASP A 63 -3.75 -2.13 13.14
CA ASP A 63 -5.16 -2.08 12.79
C ASP A 63 -5.71 -0.70 13.13
N ASN A 64 -5.71 0.20 12.15
CA ASN A 64 -6.25 1.54 12.26
C ASN A 64 -5.68 2.33 13.45
N VAL A 65 -4.36 2.31 13.65
CA VAL A 65 -3.67 3.08 14.68
C VAL A 65 -3.31 4.47 14.19
N ARG A 66 -3.12 5.43 15.10
CA ARG A 66 -2.57 6.75 14.73
C ARG A 66 -1.12 6.59 14.26
N ALA A 67 -0.71 7.38 13.28
CA ALA A 67 0.66 7.30 12.76
C ALA A 67 1.73 7.43 13.86
N ASN A 68 1.51 8.30 14.84
CA ASN A 68 2.45 8.53 15.94
C ASN A 68 2.53 7.36 16.94
N ASP A 69 1.56 6.45 16.93
CA ASP A 69 1.50 5.29 17.82
C ASP A 69 2.17 4.05 17.19
N THR A 70 2.68 4.16 15.94
CA THR A 70 3.43 3.08 15.29
C THR A 70 4.85 3.01 15.85
N HIS A 71 5.38 1.79 16.03
CA HIS A 71 6.76 1.53 16.40
C HIS A 71 7.59 1.03 15.21
N THR A 72 8.90 0.92 15.37
CA THR A 72 9.80 0.37 14.36
C THR A 72 9.59 -1.14 14.25
N LEU A 73 9.33 -1.62 13.03
CA LEU A 73 9.18 -3.04 12.73
C LEU A 73 10.53 -3.76 12.81
N SER A 74 10.46 -5.01 13.21
CA SER A 74 11.59 -5.94 13.33
C SER A 74 11.36 -7.21 12.50
N ARG A 75 12.34 -8.10 12.47
CA ARG A 75 12.18 -9.43 11.87
C ARG A 75 11.10 -10.31 12.51
N ARG A 76 10.57 -9.94 13.68
CA ARG A 76 9.42 -10.62 14.29
C ARG A 76 8.10 -10.19 13.63
N ASP A 77 8.12 -9.01 13.02
CA ASP A 77 6.94 -8.40 12.39
C ASP A 77 6.87 -8.70 10.89
N TYR A 78 7.99 -9.12 10.27
CA TYR A 78 8.07 -9.46 8.85
C TYR A 78 9.11 -10.57 8.66
N CYS A 79 8.64 -11.76 8.27
CA CYS A 79 9.44 -12.96 8.12
C CYS A 79 8.91 -13.82 6.95
N PRO A 80 9.41 -13.62 5.71
CA PRO A 80 8.90 -14.27 4.52
C PRO A 80 8.87 -15.79 4.56
N GLY A 81 7.74 -16.38 4.10
CA GLY A 81 7.51 -17.82 3.98
C GLY A 81 6.18 -18.13 3.29
N GLY A 82 5.95 -19.39 2.93
CA GLY A 82 4.68 -19.83 2.34
C GLY A 82 4.41 -19.37 0.91
N ALA A 83 3.13 -19.42 0.51
CA ALA A 83 2.60 -19.03 -0.81
C ALA A 83 1.84 -17.70 -0.75
N THR A 84 1.24 -17.25 -1.87
CA THR A 84 0.74 -15.89 -2.07
C THR A 84 -0.79 -15.83 -2.22
N PRO A 85 -1.60 -15.80 -1.14
CA PRO A 85 -3.05 -15.57 -1.19
C PRO A 85 -3.39 -14.08 -1.35
N LEU A 86 -3.02 -13.51 -2.49
CA LEU A 86 -3.11 -12.07 -2.76
C LEU A 86 -4.55 -11.53 -2.70
N TYR A 87 -5.51 -12.28 -3.28
CA TYR A 87 -6.90 -11.80 -3.30
C TYR A 87 -7.52 -11.83 -1.91
N ASP A 88 -7.21 -12.82 -1.09
CA ASP A 88 -7.66 -12.89 0.31
C ASP A 88 -7.11 -11.71 1.10
N ALA A 89 -5.81 -11.44 1.00
CA ALA A 89 -5.17 -10.33 1.69
C ALA A 89 -5.77 -8.98 1.31
N ILE A 90 -6.00 -8.73 0.01
CA ILE A 90 -6.63 -7.50 -0.47
C ILE A 90 -8.09 -7.42 0.02
N GLY A 91 -8.86 -8.49 -0.14
CA GLY A 91 -10.27 -8.54 0.25
C GLY A 91 -10.48 -8.34 1.76
N ILE A 92 -9.72 -9.04 2.59
CA ILE A 92 -9.74 -8.94 4.05
C ILE A 92 -9.31 -7.53 4.50
N GLY A 93 -8.18 -7.03 3.98
CA GLY A 93 -7.66 -5.71 4.35
C GLY A 93 -8.63 -4.58 4.04
N ILE A 94 -9.15 -4.57 2.81
CA ILE A 94 -10.12 -3.56 2.36
C ILE A 94 -11.42 -3.66 3.15
N SER A 95 -12.00 -4.86 3.30
CA SER A 95 -13.29 -5.06 3.98
C SER A 95 -13.22 -4.63 5.43
N LYS A 96 -12.14 -4.98 6.12
CA LYS A 96 -11.92 -4.59 7.52
C LYS A 96 -11.78 -3.07 7.67
N LEU A 97 -10.96 -2.43 6.84
CA LEU A 97 -10.77 -0.97 6.94
C LEU A 97 -12.04 -0.22 6.53
N ASN A 98 -12.75 -0.67 5.49
CA ASN A 98 -13.99 -0.03 5.04
C ASN A 98 -15.09 -0.01 6.13
N ALA A 99 -15.12 -1.02 7.01
CA ALA A 99 -16.03 -1.02 8.16
C ALA A 99 -15.69 0.04 9.23
N GLN A 100 -14.51 0.67 9.14
CA GLN A 100 -13.99 1.64 10.11
C GLN A 100 -13.88 3.05 9.52
N THR A 101 -14.21 3.24 8.24
CA THR A 101 -14.10 4.53 7.53
C THR A 101 -15.47 5.11 7.22
N GLU A 102 -15.53 6.44 7.17
CA GLU A 102 -16.69 7.19 6.72
C GLU A 102 -16.56 7.57 5.24
N PRO A 103 -17.67 7.82 4.51
CA PRO A 103 -17.62 8.17 3.09
C PRO A 103 -16.78 9.42 2.75
N ALA A 104 -16.59 10.32 3.71
CA ALA A 104 -15.79 11.55 3.55
C ALA A 104 -14.29 11.34 3.82
N ASP A 105 -13.90 10.20 4.38
CA ASP A 105 -12.50 9.90 4.69
C ASP A 105 -11.71 9.60 3.41
N ASN A 106 -10.41 9.91 3.43
CA ASN A 106 -9.51 9.57 2.33
C ASN A 106 -8.73 8.30 2.69
N VAL A 107 -8.67 7.37 1.75
CA VAL A 107 -7.96 6.11 1.94
C VAL A 107 -6.94 5.91 0.82
N LEU A 108 -5.69 5.68 1.18
CA LEU A 108 -4.63 5.27 0.28
C LEU A 108 -4.29 3.80 0.56
N VAL A 109 -4.58 2.94 -0.39
CA VAL A 109 -4.22 1.52 -0.36
C VAL A 109 -2.94 1.32 -1.15
N THR A 110 -1.94 0.71 -0.54
CA THR A 110 -0.68 0.34 -1.18
C THR A 110 -0.51 -1.18 -1.06
N ILE A 111 -0.49 -1.87 -2.19
CA ILE A 111 -0.29 -3.32 -2.27
C ILE A 111 1.11 -3.55 -2.80
N ILE A 112 1.92 -4.34 -2.10
CA ILE A 112 3.31 -4.67 -2.47
C ILE A 112 3.42 -6.20 -2.52
N THR A 113 3.84 -6.73 -3.67
CA THR A 113 4.01 -8.18 -3.89
C THR A 113 5.15 -8.45 -4.88
N ASP A 114 5.81 -9.59 -4.76
CA ASP A 114 6.76 -10.13 -5.74
C ASP A 114 6.23 -11.40 -6.41
N GLY A 115 4.97 -11.78 -6.10
CA GLY A 115 4.35 -13.02 -6.57
C GLY A 115 2.98 -12.82 -7.20
N GLU A 116 2.61 -13.79 -8.05
CA GLU A 116 1.24 -13.91 -8.55
C GLU A 116 0.34 -14.62 -7.53
N GLU A 117 -0.95 -14.31 -7.57
CA GLU A 117 -1.99 -15.02 -6.84
C GLU A 117 -1.92 -16.53 -7.08
N ASN A 118 -1.88 -17.34 -6.02
CA ASN A 118 -1.78 -18.79 -6.20
C ASN A 118 -2.53 -19.67 -5.18
N CYS A 119 -3.12 -19.10 -4.12
CA CYS A 119 -3.74 -19.90 -3.07
C CYS A 119 -4.86 -19.21 -2.26
N SER A 120 -5.49 -18.17 -2.78
CA SER A 120 -6.64 -17.54 -2.14
C SER A 120 -7.85 -18.47 -2.12
N GLU A 121 -8.56 -18.53 -0.98
CA GLU A 121 -9.73 -19.37 -0.74
C GLU A 121 -11.02 -18.58 -0.51
N GLU A 122 -10.94 -17.40 0.15
CA GLU A 122 -12.10 -16.60 0.54
C GLU A 122 -12.50 -15.60 -0.54
N TYR A 123 -11.52 -14.99 -1.21
CA TYR A 123 -11.74 -13.98 -2.25
C TYR A 123 -11.20 -14.47 -3.59
N ASN A 124 -11.88 -14.09 -4.66
CA ASN A 124 -11.41 -14.28 -6.02
C ASN A 124 -11.26 -12.93 -6.74
N LEU A 125 -10.62 -12.94 -7.90
CA LEU A 125 -10.38 -11.74 -8.71
C LEU A 125 -11.65 -10.88 -8.89
N LYS A 126 -12.79 -11.51 -9.20
CA LYS A 126 -14.05 -10.79 -9.45
C LYS A 126 -14.55 -10.07 -8.20
N MET A 127 -14.44 -10.70 -7.02
CA MET A 127 -14.87 -10.11 -5.75
C MET A 127 -13.98 -8.92 -5.39
N VAL A 128 -12.65 -9.06 -5.48
CA VAL A 128 -11.69 -8.00 -5.19
C VAL A 128 -11.86 -6.83 -6.17
N LYS A 129 -11.98 -7.11 -7.47
CA LYS A 129 -12.23 -6.10 -8.50
C LYS A 129 -13.48 -5.28 -8.19
N ASN A 130 -14.60 -5.94 -7.89
CA ASN A 130 -15.86 -5.26 -7.56
C ASN A 130 -15.72 -4.36 -6.32
N LEU A 131 -14.99 -4.81 -5.28
CA LEU A 131 -14.71 -4.00 -4.09
C LEU A 131 -13.92 -2.74 -4.46
N ILE A 132 -12.84 -2.89 -5.22
CA ILE A 132 -11.99 -1.78 -5.67
C ILE A 132 -12.81 -0.80 -6.51
N GLU A 133 -13.56 -1.26 -7.51
CA GLU A 133 -14.38 -0.40 -8.37
C GLU A 133 -15.46 0.36 -7.58
N LYS A 134 -16.06 -0.28 -6.57
CA LYS A 134 -17.03 0.36 -5.68
C LYS A 134 -16.37 1.47 -4.86
N LEU A 135 -15.22 1.21 -4.25
CA LEU A 135 -14.54 2.13 -3.34
C LEU A 135 -13.83 3.26 -4.08
N LYS A 136 -13.36 3.03 -5.31
CA LYS A 136 -12.85 4.10 -6.20
C LYS A 136 -13.90 5.18 -6.52
N LYS A 137 -15.19 4.91 -6.35
CA LYS A 137 -16.25 5.94 -6.45
C LYS A 137 -16.35 6.83 -5.23
N GLN A 138 -15.66 6.46 -4.17
CA GLN A 138 -15.46 7.23 -2.95
C GLN A 138 -14.04 7.84 -2.96
N ASN A 139 -13.52 8.25 -1.82
CA ASN A 139 -12.17 8.85 -1.71
C ASN A 139 -11.07 7.78 -1.50
N TRP A 140 -11.17 6.63 -2.16
CA TRP A 140 -10.18 5.56 -2.10
C TRP A 140 -9.26 5.59 -3.31
N THR A 141 -7.95 5.62 -3.05
CA THR A 141 -6.88 5.52 -4.05
C THR A 141 -6.19 4.18 -3.86
N PHE A 142 -6.01 3.42 -4.94
CA PHE A 142 -5.38 2.11 -4.93
C PHE A 142 -4.10 2.15 -5.74
N THR A 143 -3.03 1.57 -5.19
CA THR A 143 -1.73 1.44 -5.84
C THR A 143 -1.25 0.00 -5.75
N LEU A 144 -0.72 -0.53 -6.86
CA LEU A 144 -0.09 -1.84 -6.94
C LEU A 144 1.40 -1.67 -7.26
N ILE A 145 2.24 -2.29 -6.46
CA ILE A 145 3.69 -2.29 -6.63
C ILE A 145 4.11 -3.75 -6.73
N GLY A 146 4.75 -4.12 -7.83
CA GLY A 146 5.23 -5.48 -8.05
C GLY A 146 6.65 -5.50 -8.58
N THR A 147 7.30 -6.65 -8.52
CA THR A 147 8.63 -6.85 -9.11
C THR A 147 8.54 -6.90 -10.64
N ASP A 148 9.63 -6.56 -11.32
CA ASP A 148 9.70 -6.44 -12.79
C ASP A 148 9.67 -7.79 -13.54
N ASN A 149 9.73 -8.91 -12.82
CA ASN A 149 9.49 -10.25 -13.33
C ASN A 149 7.99 -10.62 -13.43
N LEU A 150 7.08 -9.76 -12.91
CA LEU A 150 5.65 -9.91 -12.98
C LEU A 150 5.04 -9.01 -14.07
N ASP A 151 3.90 -9.42 -14.63
CA ASP A 151 3.05 -8.54 -15.43
C ASP A 151 2.24 -7.59 -14.53
N VAL A 152 2.93 -6.63 -13.91
CA VAL A 152 2.32 -5.67 -12.95
C VAL A 152 1.22 -4.84 -13.62
N GLU A 153 1.36 -4.46 -14.89
CA GLU A 153 0.35 -3.72 -15.64
C GLU A 153 -0.91 -4.56 -15.86
N GLY A 154 -0.76 -5.82 -16.30
CA GLY A 154 -1.87 -6.75 -16.48
C GLY A 154 -2.57 -7.08 -15.15
N MET A 155 -1.80 -7.28 -14.06
CA MET A 155 -2.35 -7.50 -12.72
C MET A 155 -3.17 -6.28 -12.26
N ALA A 156 -2.63 -5.08 -12.39
CA ALA A 156 -3.30 -3.84 -12.02
C ALA A 156 -4.59 -3.64 -12.85
N GLY A 157 -4.53 -3.88 -14.16
CA GLY A 157 -5.68 -3.82 -15.06
C GLY A 157 -6.77 -4.81 -14.68
N SER A 158 -6.41 -6.06 -14.35
CA SER A 158 -7.35 -7.09 -13.92
C SER A 158 -8.07 -6.73 -12.62
N LEU A 159 -7.39 -6.07 -11.70
CA LEU A 159 -7.91 -5.55 -10.43
C LEU A 159 -8.58 -4.18 -10.53
N SER A 160 -8.60 -3.54 -11.71
CA SER A 160 -9.06 -2.16 -11.91
C SER A 160 -8.26 -1.13 -11.10
N ILE A 161 -6.97 -1.33 -10.90
CA ILE A 161 -6.06 -0.38 -10.25
C ILE A 161 -5.39 0.46 -11.32
N ASP A 162 -5.52 1.81 -11.22
CA ASP A 162 -4.98 2.73 -12.23
C ASP A 162 -3.51 3.11 -11.97
N ASP A 163 -3.08 3.03 -10.72
CA ASP A 163 -1.74 3.45 -10.29
C ASP A 163 -0.90 2.21 -9.93
N HIS A 164 0.11 1.93 -10.74
CA HIS A 164 0.99 0.79 -10.53
C HIS A 164 2.45 1.15 -10.82
N MET A 165 3.37 0.35 -10.29
CA MET A 165 4.81 0.50 -10.49
C MET A 165 5.49 -0.86 -10.42
N ALA A 166 6.33 -1.15 -11.42
CA ALA A 166 7.26 -2.28 -11.37
C ALA A 166 8.63 -1.83 -10.83
N PHE A 167 9.33 -2.72 -10.12
CA PHE A 167 10.68 -2.46 -9.60
C PHE A 167 11.57 -3.71 -9.75
N PRO A 168 12.89 -3.54 -9.94
CA PRO A 168 13.84 -4.66 -9.97
C PRO A 168 13.85 -5.41 -8.64
N GLU A 169 13.79 -6.75 -8.71
CA GLU A 169 13.82 -7.64 -7.54
C GLU A 169 15.25 -7.76 -6.96
N ASP A 170 15.80 -6.64 -6.54
CA ASP A 170 17.09 -6.56 -5.88
C ASP A 170 17.11 -5.49 -4.77
N ALA A 171 18.19 -5.42 -4.03
CA ALA A 171 18.33 -4.49 -2.91
C ALA A 171 18.21 -3.02 -3.33
N LYS A 172 18.72 -2.65 -4.51
CA LYS A 172 18.68 -1.30 -5.04
C LYS A 172 17.28 -0.94 -5.52
N GLY A 173 16.69 -1.79 -6.36
CA GLY A 173 15.34 -1.60 -6.90
C GLY A 173 14.30 -1.50 -5.78
N THR A 174 14.38 -2.37 -4.77
CA THR A 174 13.49 -2.31 -3.60
C THR A 174 13.64 -0.99 -2.84
N THR A 175 14.88 -0.52 -2.62
CA THR A 175 15.11 0.77 -1.94
C THR A 175 14.55 1.93 -2.76
N GLU A 176 14.82 1.98 -4.07
CA GLU A 176 14.33 3.03 -4.98
C GLU A 176 12.79 3.02 -5.06
N MET A 177 12.16 1.84 -5.05
CA MET A 177 10.71 1.67 -5.01
C MET A 177 10.09 2.33 -3.78
N PHE A 178 10.59 2.02 -2.57
CA PHE A 178 10.09 2.62 -1.34
C PHE A 178 10.30 4.14 -1.32
N MET A 179 11.45 4.63 -1.81
CA MET A 179 11.69 6.07 -1.94
C MET A 179 10.68 6.72 -2.87
N ALA A 180 10.42 6.15 -4.05
CA ALA A 180 9.45 6.67 -5.01
C ALA A 180 8.01 6.65 -4.43
N GLY A 181 7.63 5.55 -3.77
CA GLY A 181 6.35 5.42 -3.10
C GLY A 181 6.15 6.45 -1.98
N ASN A 182 7.19 6.71 -1.18
CA ASN A 182 7.15 7.70 -0.11
C ASN A 182 7.05 9.13 -0.65
N VAL A 183 7.76 9.47 -1.73
CA VAL A 183 7.62 10.77 -2.40
C VAL A 183 6.21 10.94 -2.95
N ALA A 184 5.66 9.92 -3.62
CA ALA A 184 4.29 9.94 -4.13
C ALA A 184 3.26 10.12 -3.02
N ARG A 185 3.45 9.46 -1.86
CA ARG A 185 2.61 9.60 -0.66
C ARG A 185 2.65 11.02 -0.10
N CYS A 186 3.81 11.66 -0.06
CA CYS A 186 3.92 13.08 0.34
C CYS A 186 3.13 13.99 -0.61
N CYS A 187 3.30 13.83 -1.93
CA CYS A 187 2.56 14.59 -2.94
C CYS A 187 1.04 14.39 -2.82
N TYR A 188 0.60 13.14 -2.63
CA TYR A 188 -0.81 12.82 -2.40
C TYR A 188 -1.39 13.60 -1.21
N ASN A 189 -0.70 13.59 -0.07
CA ASN A 189 -1.17 14.28 1.12
C ASN A 189 -1.13 15.82 0.97
N THR A 190 -0.13 16.37 0.28
CA THR A 190 -0.08 17.81 -0.05
C THR A 190 -1.28 18.22 -0.90
N MET A 191 -1.62 17.43 -1.92
CA MET A 191 -2.80 17.71 -2.75
C MET A 191 -4.10 17.64 -1.93
N LEU A 192 -4.22 16.65 -1.03
CA LEU A 192 -5.38 16.58 -0.14
C LEU A 192 -5.50 17.76 0.82
N ALA A 193 -4.37 18.26 1.35
CA ALA A 193 -4.34 19.46 2.20
C ALA A 193 -4.80 20.71 1.44
N GLU A 194 -4.45 20.80 0.16
CA GLU A 194 -4.88 21.88 -0.75
C GLU A 194 -6.32 21.70 -1.27
N GLY A 195 -7.04 20.65 -0.84
CA GLY A 195 -8.40 20.35 -1.31
C GLY A 195 -8.47 19.82 -2.74
N ARG A 196 -7.34 19.36 -3.30
CA ARG A 196 -7.24 18.80 -4.65
C ARG A 196 -7.23 17.28 -4.59
N PRO A 197 -8.13 16.58 -5.30
CA PRO A 197 -8.07 15.12 -5.38
C PRO A 197 -6.87 14.68 -6.23
N MET A 198 -6.27 13.54 -5.91
CA MET A 198 -5.27 12.90 -6.76
C MET A 198 -5.94 12.39 -8.05
N PRO A 199 -5.48 12.81 -9.23
CA PRO A 199 -5.98 12.25 -10.48
C PRO A 199 -5.60 10.77 -10.61
N ARG A 200 -6.52 9.95 -11.10
CA ARG A 200 -6.27 8.52 -11.34
C ARG A 200 -5.11 8.30 -12.30
N GLY A 201 -4.30 7.30 -12.05
CA GLY A 201 -3.12 7.00 -12.84
C GLY A 201 -1.99 8.04 -12.73
N HIS A 202 -1.99 8.89 -11.68
CA HIS A 202 -0.99 9.93 -11.48
C HIS A 202 -0.24 9.82 -10.15
N PHE A 203 -0.53 8.83 -9.33
CA PHE A 203 0.11 8.68 -8.02
C PHE A 203 1.64 8.59 -8.11
N PHE A 204 2.16 7.77 -9.03
CA PHE A 204 3.60 7.65 -9.26
C PHE A 204 4.17 8.64 -10.29
N LYS A 205 3.31 9.45 -10.95
CA LYS A 205 3.76 10.46 -11.92
C LYS A 205 4.19 11.73 -11.20
N ASN A 206 5.33 11.71 -10.53
CA ASN A 206 5.93 12.93 -10.01
C ASN A 206 6.27 13.85 -11.18
N LYS A 207 5.71 15.05 -11.20
CA LYS A 207 6.29 16.13 -11.99
C LYS A 207 7.72 16.34 -11.47
N LYS A 208 8.72 15.83 -12.19
CA LYS A 208 10.09 16.31 -12.03
C LYS A 208 9.98 17.83 -12.00
N GLY A 209 10.36 18.45 -10.89
CA GLY A 209 10.38 19.89 -10.80
C GLY A 209 11.11 20.40 -12.04
N LYS A 210 10.46 21.27 -12.81
CA LYS A 210 11.16 22.10 -13.76
C LYS A 210 12.21 22.84 -12.95
N LYS A 211 13.48 22.44 -13.09
CA LYS A 211 14.59 23.34 -12.82
C LYS A 211 14.47 24.41 -13.91
N GLU A 212 13.99 25.57 -13.55
CA GLU A 212 14.33 26.82 -14.22
C GLU A 212 15.78 27.15 -13.90
#